data_0760b276169e9ebade873e21a17cd122
#
_entry.id   0760b276169e9ebade873e21a17cd122
#
_cell.length_a   1.000
_cell.length_b   1.000
_cell.length_c   1.000
_cell.angle_alpha   90.00
_cell.angle_beta   90.00
_cell.angle_gamma   90.00
#
_symmetry.space_group_name_H-M   'P 1'
#
loop_
_entity.id
_entity.type
_entity.pdbx_description
1 polymer ?
#
loop_
_entity_poly.entity_id
_entity_poly.type
_entity_poly.pdbx_seq_one_letter_code
_entity_poly.pdbx_strand_id
1 'polypeptide(L)'
;MEDFRSALNAARTLPDAQAEKALRTLLKQYPDLSPEDEGNLRYTLGVVLFHQGRADEAAHETEQACRLLEHAPGAARALALTALARMKLACRDASGSVNVGRTALSLLRQSLGPDDPRLAPSLFALSFGEYESRNFAEAEALCLEARALWEKQKGPESLEVSTCLNNLGRICEETGRPDEGIALHRAALDIRRRVLGDHPETAFSMGNLGTALASAGRWREAADMLEQAIACYARCGHTGGNDIEGYRRNLEVCRSALAREND
;
A
#
# COMPACT_ATOMS: atom_id res chain seq x y z
N MET A 1 -10.44 1.86 33.07
CA MET A 1 -9.76 0.97 32.11
C MET A 1 -10.73 0.36 31.09
N GLU A 2 -11.80 -0.29 31.51
CA GLU A 2 -12.84 -0.82 30.59
C GLU A 2 -13.49 0.28 29.75
N ASP A 3 -13.73 1.45 30.35
CA ASP A 3 -14.28 2.65 29.72
C ASP A 3 -13.34 3.23 28.64
N PHE A 4 -12.03 3.24 28.89
CA PHE A 4 -11.02 3.67 27.91
C PHE A 4 -10.97 2.76 26.68
N ARG A 5 -10.90 1.44 26.88
CA ARG A 5 -10.83 0.48 25.76
C ARG A 5 -12.10 0.49 24.90
N SER A 6 -13.24 0.67 25.53
CA SER A 6 -14.52 0.86 24.84
C SER A 6 -14.50 2.15 23.99
N ALA A 7 -14.04 3.26 24.55
CA ALA A 7 -13.93 4.54 23.85
C ALA A 7 -12.90 4.48 22.69
N LEU A 8 -11.76 3.80 22.87
CA LEU A 8 -10.78 3.58 21.82
C LEU A 8 -11.36 2.75 20.67
N ASN A 9 -12.10 1.68 20.98
CA ASN A 9 -12.76 0.87 19.95
C ASN A 9 -13.84 1.66 19.21
N ALA A 10 -14.62 2.48 19.90
CA ALA A 10 -15.59 3.37 19.27
C ALA A 10 -14.91 4.38 18.34
N ALA A 11 -13.78 4.97 18.76
CA ALA A 11 -13.02 5.92 17.94
C ALA A 11 -12.53 5.30 16.61
N ARG A 12 -12.19 4.01 16.60
CA ARG A 12 -11.74 3.27 15.40
C ARG A 12 -12.82 3.13 14.32
N THR A 13 -14.09 3.28 14.68
CA THR A 13 -15.22 3.14 13.73
C THR A 13 -15.71 4.49 13.18
N LEU A 14 -15.14 5.60 13.64
CA LEU A 14 -15.50 6.94 13.21
C LEU A 14 -14.82 7.31 11.88
N PRO A 15 -15.39 8.23 11.09
CA PRO A 15 -14.68 8.87 9.98
C PRO A 15 -13.40 9.55 10.46
N ASP A 16 -12.33 9.54 9.64
CA ASP A 16 -10.97 9.92 10.04
C ASP A 16 -10.87 11.25 10.82
N ALA A 17 -11.55 12.31 10.38
CA ALA A 17 -11.51 13.60 11.08
C ALA A 17 -12.14 13.56 12.48
N GLN A 18 -13.20 12.77 12.67
CA GLN A 18 -13.84 12.56 13.96
C GLN A 18 -13.02 11.62 14.83
N ALA A 19 -12.45 10.58 14.23
CA ALA A 19 -11.54 9.65 14.88
C ALA A 19 -10.31 10.37 15.46
N GLU A 20 -9.64 11.22 14.68
CA GLU A 20 -8.50 12.02 15.16
C GLU A 20 -8.89 12.85 16.40
N LYS A 21 -10.00 13.60 16.33
CA LYS A 21 -10.46 14.42 17.45
C LYS A 21 -10.72 13.57 18.69
N ALA A 22 -11.39 12.43 18.54
CA ALA A 22 -11.67 11.51 19.64
C ALA A 22 -10.39 10.95 20.25
N LEU A 23 -9.45 10.47 19.44
CA LEU A 23 -8.17 9.89 19.87
C LEU A 23 -7.30 10.92 20.61
N ARG A 24 -7.21 12.16 20.10
CA ARG A 24 -6.49 13.24 20.80
C ARG A 24 -7.16 13.66 22.11
N THR A 25 -8.48 13.54 22.20
CA THR A 25 -9.23 13.78 23.44
C THR A 25 -8.92 12.68 24.45
N LEU A 26 -8.88 11.42 24.05
CA LEU A 26 -8.53 10.29 24.92
C LEU A 26 -7.12 10.43 25.49
N LEU A 27 -6.12 10.86 24.68
CA LEU A 27 -4.76 11.14 25.18
C LEU A 27 -4.73 12.20 26.30
N LYS A 28 -5.62 13.18 26.24
CA LYS A 28 -5.71 14.24 27.27
C LYS A 28 -6.50 13.80 28.51
N GLN A 29 -7.54 13.01 28.31
CA GLN A 29 -8.42 12.55 29.40
C GLN A 29 -7.78 11.47 30.26
N TYR A 30 -6.86 10.69 29.68
CA TYR A 30 -6.21 9.56 30.35
C TYR A 30 -4.69 9.74 30.34
N PRO A 31 -4.14 10.64 31.20
CA PRO A 31 -2.69 10.93 31.22
C PRO A 31 -1.85 9.76 31.77
N ASP A 32 -2.44 8.87 32.56
CA ASP A 32 -1.75 7.77 33.25
C ASP A 32 -2.08 6.40 32.63
N LEU A 33 -2.15 6.34 31.28
CA LEU A 33 -2.34 5.06 30.58
C LEU A 33 -1.14 4.13 30.79
N SER A 34 -1.41 2.82 30.76
CA SER A 34 -0.32 1.86 30.62
C SER A 34 0.44 2.08 29.30
N PRO A 35 1.75 1.77 29.24
CA PRO A 35 2.48 1.88 27.97
C PRO A 35 1.82 1.14 26.81
N GLU A 36 1.19 -0.01 27.07
CA GLU A 36 0.47 -0.78 26.07
C GLU A 36 -0.78 -0.07 25.56
N ASP A 37 -1.60 0.49 26.46
CA ASP A 37 -2.83 1.18 26.09
C ASP A 37 -2.53 2.51 25.39
N GLU A 38 -1.53 3.27 25.84
CA GLU A 38 -1.06 4.49 25.15
C GLU A 38 -0.46 4.15 23.78
N GLY A 39 0.36 3.09 23.69
CA GLY A 39 0.94 2.62 22.44
C GLY A 39 -0.13 2.25 21.42
N ASN A 40 -1.17 1.53 21.83
CA ASN A 40 -2.30 1.18 20.96
C ASN A 40 -3.11 2.40 20.49
N LEU A 41 -3.29 3.39 21.38
CA LEU A 41 -3.96 4.64 21.06
C LEU A 41 -3.16 5.44 20.03
N ARG A 42 -1.86 5.63 20.24
CA ARG A 42 -0.97 6.36 19.31
C ARG A 42 -0.84 5.66 17.97
N TYR A 43 -0.74 4.32 17.97
CA TYR A 43 -0.80 3.54 16.73
C TYR A 43 -2.08 3.82 15.94
N THR A 44 -3.24 3.81 16.62
CA THR A 44 -4.52 4.10 15.97
C THR A 44 -4.56 5.53 15.42
N LEU A 45 -4.05 6.51 16.17
CA LEU A 45 -3.94 7.90 15.73
C LEU A 45 -3.02 8.02 14.50
N GLY A 46 -1.88 7.35 14.51
CA GLY A 46 -0.95 7.31 13.37
C GLY A 46 -1.61 6.77 12.10
N VAL A 47 -2.40 5.69 12.20
CA VAL A 47 -3.15 5.14 11.05
C VAL A 47 -4.16 6.14 10.52
N VAL A 48 -4.92 6.81 11.39
CA VAL A 48 -5.91 7.84 11.00
C VAL A 48 -5.23 9.02 10.31
N LEU A 49 -4.12 9.52 10.84
CA LEU A 49 -3.33 10.60 10.23
C LEU A 49 -2.79 10.20 8.84
N PHE A 50 -2.37 8.94 8.70
CA PHE A 50 -1.89 8.42 7.43
C PHE A 50 -2.99 8.41 6.34
N HIS A 51 -4.21 8.00 6.70
CA HIS A 51 -5.35 8.06 5.78
C HIS A 51 -5.70 9.49 5.37
N GLN A 52 -5.42 10.47 6.22
CA GLN A 52 -5.58 11.90 5.90
C GLN A 52 -4.43 12.46 5.05
N GLY A 53 -3.44 11.66 4.66
CA GLY A 53 -2.27 12.09 3.87
C GLY A 53 -1.18 12.82 4.68
N ARG A 54 -1.26 12.83 6.03
CA ARG A 54 -0.31 13.49 6.96
C ARG A 54 0.79 12.52 7.36
N ALA A 55 1.63 12.13 6.39
CA ALA A 55 2.59 11.05 6.55
C ALA A 55 3.62 11.28 7.67
N ASP A 56 4.16 12.50 7.79
CA ASP A 56 5.18 12.83 8.82
C ASP A 56 4.60 12.74 10.24
N GLU A 57 3.41 13.27 10.46
CA GLU A 57 2.74 13.18 11.76
C GLU A 57 2.34 11.74 12.08
N ALA A 58 1.87 11.01 11.09
CA ALA A 58 1.55 9.59 11.22
C ALA A 58 2.77 8.76 11.62
N ALA A 59 3.92 9.00 10.98
CA ALA A 59 5.17 8.32 11.30
C ALA A 59 5.62 8.67 12.73
N HIS A 60 5.53 9.93 13.13
CA HIS A 60 5.88 10.37 14.48
C HIS A 60 5.05 9.66 15.57
N GLU A 61 3.71 9.67 15.45
CA GLU A 61 2.84 9.02 16.44
C GLU A 61 3.06 7.50 16.47
N THR A 62 3.31 6.89 15.32
CA THR A 62 3.56 5.44 15.23
C THR A 62 4.94 5.06 15.76
N GLU A 63 5.96 5.91 15.61
CA GLU A 63 7.26 5.71 16.28
C GLU A 63 7.15 5.77 17.81
N GLN A 64 6.34 6.69 18.35
CA GLN A 64 6.04 6.72 19.77
C GLN A 64 5.33 5.43 20.20
N ALA A 65 4.34 4.98 19.43
CA ALA A 65 3.66 3.71 19.68
C ALA A 65 4.66 2.52 19.72
N CYS A 66 5.56 2.42 18.74
CA CYS A 66 6.56 1.35 18.70
C CYS A 66 7.48 1.33 19.91
N ARG A 67 7.85 2.50 20.44
CA ARG A 67 8.64 2.62 21.69
C ARG A 67 7.84 2.14 22.91
N LEU A 68 6.61 2.57 23.04
CA LEU A 68 5.72 2.18 24.15
C LEU A 68 5.40 0.68 24.13
N LEU A 69 5.30 0.10 22.93
CA LEU A 69 5.01 -1.32 22.73
C LEU A 69 6.27 -2.22 22.73
N GLU A 70 7.44 -1.69 23.13
CA GLU A 70 8.70 -2.46 23.09
C GLU A 70 8.64 -3.77 23.89
N HIS A 71 7.95 -3.75 25.01
CA HIS A 71 7.77 -4.89 25.91
C HIS A 71 6.36 -5.52 25.83
N ALA A 72 5.53 -5.04 24.92
CA ALA A 72 4.20 -5.60 24.68
C ALA A 72 4.29 -6.97 23.93
N PRO A 73 3.20 -7.78 23.95
CA PRO A 73 3.15 -9.00 23.16
C PRO A 73 3.54 -8.73 21.70
N GLY A 74 4.39 -9.60 21.13
CA GLY A 74 5.04 -9.37 19.83
C GLY A 74 4.12 -8.99 18.69
N ALA A 75 2.87 -9.44 18.69
CA ALA A 75 1.89 -9.11 17.64
C ALA A 75 1.52 -7.62 17.62
N ALA A 76 1.31 -6.97 18.77
CA ALA A 76 0.92 -5.56 18.83
C ALA A 76 2.07 -4.66 18.33
N ARG A 77 3.30 -4.93 18.79
CA ARG A 77 4.50 -4.25 18.33
C ARG A 77 4.72 -4.45 16.84
N ALA A 78 4.57 -5.68 16.35
CA ALA A 78 4.77 -5.98 14.94
C ALA A 78 3.76 -5.26 14.02
N LEU A 79 2.51 -5.13 14.43
CA LEU A 79 1.50 -4.35 13.71
C LEU A 79 1.88 -2.86 13.63
N ALA A 80 2.31 -2.28 14.74
CA ALA A 80 2.77 -0.88 14.77
C ALA A 80 4.00 -0.68 13.87
N LEU A 81 4.99 -1.59 13.92
CA LEU A 81 6.17 -1.56 13.05
C LEU A 81 5.79 -1.73 11.56
N THR A 82 4.84 -2.60 11.24
CA THR A 82 4.37 -2.76 9.84
C THR A 82 3.73 -1.47 9.31
N ALA A 83 2.92 -0.79 10.14
CA ALA A 83 2.35 0.50 9.78
C ALA A 83 3.44 1.57 9.64
N LEU A 84 4.40 1.62 10.56
CA LEU A 84 5.52 2.55 10.51
C LEU A 84 6.36 2.37 9.24
N ALA A 85 6.60 1.13 8.80
CA ALA A 85 7.32 0.87 7.55
C ALA A 85 6.59 1.52 6.34
N ARG A 86 5.27 1.41 6.28
CA ARG A 86 4.48 2.07 5.22
C ARG A 86 4.52 3.60 5.30
N MET A 87 4.48 4.15 6.50
CA MET A 87 4.55 5.61 6.71
C MET A 87 5.93 6.17 6.34
N LYS A 88 7.01 5.45 6.67
CA LYS A 88 8.37 5.82 6.25
C LYS A 88 8.53 5.85 4.73
N LEU A 89 7.90 4.92 4.01
CA LEU A 89 7.86 4.97 2.54
C LEU A 89 7.15 6.23 2.03
N ALA A 90 6.02 6.59 2.62
CA ALA A 90 5.32 7.83 2.25
C ALA A 90 6.18 9.09 2.52
N CYS A 91 7.02 9.06 3.55
CA CYS A 91 8.02 10.08 3.85
C CYS A 91 9.31 9.94 2.99
N ARG A 92 9.33 9.05 1.98
CA ARG A 92 10.50 8.76 1.12
C ARG A 92 11.73 8.20 1.86
N ASP A 93 11.54 7.60 3.03
CA ASP A 93 12.56 6.90 3.81
C ASP A 93 12.51 5.39 3.53
N ALA A 94 12.99 4.97 2.36
CA ALA A 94 12.98 3.57 1.94
C ALA A 94 13.86 2.70 2.87
N SER A 95 15.04 3.18 3.25
CA SER A 95 15.96 2.44 4.14
C SER A 95 15.36 2.25 5.54
N GLY A 96 14.76 3.27 6.10
CA GLY A 96 14.05 3.19 7.38
C GLY A 96 12.87 2.22 7.30
N SER A 97 12.12 2.25 6.20
CA SER A 97 11.02 1.31 5.95
C SER A 97 11.50 -0.15 5.95
N VAL A 98 12.57 -0.46 5.22
CA VAL A 98 13.15 -1.82 5.18
C VAL A 98 13.60 -2.27 6.56
N ASN A 99 14.33 -1.45 7.30
CA ASN A 99 14.82 -1.81 8.63
C ASN A 99 13.68 -2.14 9.61
N VAL A 100 12.67 -1.27 9.63
CA VAL A 100 11.47 -1.45 10.48
C VAL A 100 10.65 -2.65 10.02
N GLY A 101 10.47 -2.81 8.70
CA GLY A 101 9.73 -3.92 8.11
C GLY A 101 10.35 -5.29 8.39
N ARG A 102 11.68 -5.41 8.31
CA ARG A 102 12.41 -6.64 8.68
C ARG A 102 12.21 -7.00 10.15
N THR A 103 12.25 -5.99 11.02
CA THR A 103 11.99 -6.19 12.45
C THR A 103 10.55 -6.66 12.69
N ALA A 104 9.58 -6.04 12.04
CA ALA A 104 8.17 -6.44 12.13
C ALA A 104 7.97 -7.90 11.70
N LEU A 105 8.49 -8.26 10.54
CA LEU A 105 8.36 -9.61 9.98
C LEU A 105 9.06 -10.66 10.87
N SER A 106 10.23 -10.35 11.42
CA SER A 106 10.94 -11.23 12.36
C SER A 106 10.11 -11.52 13.61
N LEU A 107 9.50 -10.49 14.21
CA LEU A 107 8.65 -10.66 15.39
C LEU A 107 7.40 -11.49 15.07
N LEU A 108 6.79 -11.28 13.91
CA LEU A 108 5.64 -12.06 13.49
C LEU A 108 6.00 -13.52 13.23
N ARG A 109 7.09 -13.79 12.52
CA ARG A 109 7.55 -15.18 12.26
C ARG A 109 7.91 -15.94 13.54
N GLN A 110 8.40 -15.26 14.57
CA GLN A 110 8.64 -15.88 15.88
C GLN A 110 7.35 -16.27 16.62
N SER A 111 6.27 -15.53 16.38
CA SER A 111 5.01 -15.70 17.12
C SER A 111 3.97 -16.52 16.34
N LEU A 112 4.11 -16.61 15.02
CA LEU A 112 3.16 -17.20 14.09
C LEU A 112 3.86 -18.28 13.26
N GLY A 113 3.10 -19.26 12.80
CA GLY A 113 3.63 -20.24 11.85
C GLY A 113 3.90 -19.60 10.47
N PRO A 114 4.70 -20.26 9.61
CA PRO A 114 5.09 -19.73 8.30
C PRO A 114 3.88 -19.50 7.35
N ASP A 115 2.83 -20.26 7.53
CA ASP A 115 1.61 -20.18 6.72
C ASP A 115 0.52 -19.27 7.33
N ASP A 116 0.85 -18.52 8.38
CA ASP A 116 -0.15 -17.66 9.04
C ASP A 116 -0.47 -16.44 8.17
N PRO A 117 -1.74 -16.26 7.79
CA PRO A 117 -2.12 -15.16 6.88
C PRO A 117 -1.86 -13.76 7.44
N ARG A 118 -1.66 -13.62 8.75
CA ARG A 118 -1.28 -12.35 9.39
C ARG A 118 0.14 -11.88 9.02
N LEU A 119 0.97 -12.73 8.41
CA LEU A 119 2.27 -12.35 7.85
C LEU A 119 2.12 -11.52 6.57
N ALA A 120 1.09 -11.75 5.76
CA ALA A 120 0.96 -11.19 4.43
C ALA A 120 1.06 -9.65 4.36
N PRO A 121 0.40 -8.85 5.24
CA PRO A 121 0.55 -7.40 5.23
C PRO A 121 1.98 -6.91 5.49
N SER A 122 2.72 -7.58 6.38
CA SER A 122 4.11 -7.22 6.70
C SER A 122 5.07 -7.62 5.58
N LEU A 123 4.88 -8.79 4.98
CA LEU A 123 5.60 -9.25 3.80
C LEU A 123 5.42 -8.27 2.63
N PHE A 124 4.18 -7.88 2.37
CA PHE A 124 3.85 -6.94 1.31
C PHE A 124 4.45 -5.54 1.57
N ALA A 125 4.35 -5.02 2.79
CA ALA A 125 4.94 -3.72 3.13
C ALA A 125 6.47 -3.74 2.98
N LEU A 126 7.13 -4.81 3.42
CA LEU A 126 8.57 -4.98 3.26
C LEU A 126 8.96 -5.13 1.78
N SER A 127 8.21 -5.92 0.99
CA SER A 127 8.42 -6.04 -0.45
C SER A 127 8.44 -4.67 -1.15
N PHE A 128 7.52 -3.78 -0.78
CA PHE A 128 7.49 -2.44 -1.35
C PHE A 128 8.71 -1.59 -0.92
N GLY A 129 9.15 -1.70 0.34
CA GLY A 129 10.37 -1.06 0.81
C GLY A 129 11.63 -1.55 0.09
N GLU A 130 11.75 -2.86 -0.12
CA GLU A 130 12.86 -3.46 -0.88
C GLU A 130 12.82 -3.02 -2.36
N TYR A 131 11.63 -2.91 -2.97
CA TYR A 131 11.47 -2.37 -4.32
C TYR A 131 11.99 -0.93 -4.42
N GLU A 132 11.56 -0.04 -3.53
CA GLU A 132 12.03 1.35 -3.52
C GLU A 132 13.54 1.48 -3.21
N SER A 133 14.10 0.49 -2.50
CA SER A 133 15.54 0.35 -2.27
C SER A 133 16.29 -0.32 -3.43
N ARG A 134 15.60 -0.67 -4.53
CA ARG A 134 16.09 -1.37 -5.71
C ARG A 134 16.59 -2.80 -5.46
N ASN A 135 16.19 -3.41 -4.38
CA ASN A 135 16.47 -4.81 -4.05
C ASN A 135 15.40 -5.72 -4.68
N PHE A 136 15.32 -5.71 -6.01
CA PHE A 136 14.20 -6.32 -6.76
C PHE A 136 14.02 -7.82 -6.52
N ALA A 137 15.10 -8.58 -6.35
CA ALA A 137 15.01 -10.02 -6.07
C ALA A 137 14.33 -10.32 -4.72
N GLU A 138 14.69 -9.58 -3.67
CA GLU A 138 14.07 -9.70 -2.36
C GLU A 138 12.62 -9.20 -2.38
N ALA A 139 12.37 -8.08 -3.07
CA ALA A 139 11.03 -7.54 -3.26
C ALA A 139 10.09 -8.55 -3.93
N GLU A 140 10.57 -9.23 -4.97
CA GLU A 140 9.81 -10.27 -5.68
C GLU A 140 9.49 -11.46 -4.77
N ALA A 141 10.49 -11.99 -4.06
CA ALA A 141 10.32 -13.14 -3.16
C ALA A 141 9.29 -12.84 -2.07
N LEU A 142 9.39 -11.67 -1.41
CA LEU A 142 8.46 -11.24 -0.37
C LEU A 142 7.04 -11.02 -0.91
N CYS A 143 6.91 -10.45 -2.10
CA CYS A 143 5.62 -10.22 -2.74
C CYS A 143 4.93 -11.52 -3.14
N LEU A 144 5.68 -12.51 -3.63
CA LEU A 144 5.17 -13.85 -3.94
C LEU A 144 4.70 -14.58 -2.68
N GLU A 145 5.45 -14.48 -1.58
CA GLU A 145 5.05 -15.07 -0.29
C GLU A 145 3.75 -14.42 0.23
N ALA A 146 3.66 -13.09 0.19
CA ALA A 146 2.45 -12.36 0.58
C ALA A 146 1.24 -12.76 -0.29
N ARG A 147 1.43 -12.84 -1.61
CA ARG A 147 0.39 -13.25 -2.55
C ARG A 147 -0.12 -14.65 -2.22
N ALA A 148 0.76 -15.64 -2.01
CA ALA A 148 0.37 -17.01 -1.70
C ALA A 148 -0.48 -17.09 -0.41
N LEU A 149 -0.12 -16.33 0.63
CA LEU A 149 -0.91 -16.28 1.87
C LEU A 149 -2.28 -15.64 1.65
N TRP A 150 -2.39 -14.56 0.87
CA TRP A 150 -3.67 -13.94 0.56
C TRP A 150 -4.54 -14.81 -0.37
N GLU A 151 -3.94 -15.49 -1.35
CA GLU A 151 -4.66 -16.46 -2.19
C GLU A 151 -5.30 -17.58 -1.34
N LYS A 152 -4.55 -18.11 -0.37
CA LYS A 152 -5.04 -19.14 0.56
C LYS A 152 -6.15 -18.61 1.49
N GLN A 153 -6.06 -17.37 1.95
CA GLN A 153 -7.00 -16.80 2.92
C GLN A 153 -8.26 -16.22 2.27
N LYS A 154 -8.11 -15.51 1.15
CA LYS A 154 -9.13 -14.64 0.54
C LYS A 154 -9.54 -15.08 -0.86
N GLY A 155 -8.81 -16.04 -1.41
CA GLY A 155 -8.98 -16.50 -2.78
C GLY A 155 -8.16 -15.71 -3.81
N PRO A 156 -7.94 -16.29 -5.01
CA PRO A 156 -7.07 -15.74 -6.04
C PRO A 156 -7.59 -14.45 -6.67
N GLU A 157 -8.87 -14.13 -6.51
CA GLU A 157 -9.52 -12.93 -7.07
C GLU A 157 -9.73 -11.82 -6.02
N SER A 158 -8.97 -11.84 -4.92
CA SER A 158 -9.05 -10.79 -3.91
C SER A 158 -8.30 -9.52 -4.33
N LEU A 159 -8.69 -8.39 -3.74
CA LEU A 159 -8.03 -7.10 -4.00
C LEU A 159 -6.57 -7.10 -3.55
N GLU A 160 -6.25 -7.81 -2.49
CA GLU A 160 -4.89 -7.96 -2.00
C GLU A 160 -4.01 -8.71 -3.00
N VAL A 161 -4.54 -9.77 -3.62
CA VAL A 161 -3.85 -10.48 -4.70
C VAL A 161 -3.64 -9.56 -5.90
N SER A 162 -4.65 -8.77 -6.30
CA SER A 162 -4.49 -7.79 -7.38
C SER A 162 -3.39 -6.77 -7.09
N THR A 163 -3.23 -6.37 -5.83
CA THR A 163 -2.19 -5.44 -5.41
C THR A 163 -0.80 -6.07 -5.50
N CYS A 164 -0.66 -7.34 -5.11
CA CYS A 164 0.60 -8.10 -5.34
C CYS A 164 0.93 -8.22 -6.82
N LEU A 165 -0.06 -8.55 -7.65
CA LEU A 165 0.15 -8.67 -9.10
C LEU A 165 0.64 -7.36 -9.71
N ASN A 166 0.09 -6.21 -9.32
CA ASN A 166 0.60 -4.91 -9.77
C ASN A 166 2.05 -4.65 -9.33
N ASN A 167 2.41 -5.00 -8.09
CA ASN A 167 3.79 -4.81 -7.63
C ASN A 167 4.77 -5.76 -8.33
N LEU A 168 4.38 -7.02 -8.53
CA LEU A 168 5.18 -7.96 -9.31
C LEU A 168 5.36 -7.49 -10.75
N GLY A 169 4.31 -6.91 -11.36
CA GLY A 169 4.40 -6.29 -12.69
C GLY A 169 5.47 -5.20 -12.75
N ARG A 170 5.47 -4.28 -11.80
CA ARG A 170 6.50 -3.23 -11.68
C ARG A 170 7.91 -3.81 -11.49
N ILE A 171 8.06 -4.85 -10.67
CA ILE A 171 9.34 -5.53 -10.48
C ILE A 171 9.82 -6.16 -11.79
N CYS A 172 8.93 -6.80 -12.55
CA CYS A 172 9.25 -7.37 -13.84
C CYS A 172 9.74 -6.31 -14.85
N GLU A 173 9.11 -5.12 -14.88
CA GLU A 173 9.56 -4.00 -15.70
C GLU A 173 10.99 -3.57 -15.34
N GLU A 174 11.30 -3.39 -14.07
CA GLU A 174 12.64 -2.98 -13.59
C GLU A 174 13.71 -4.07 -13.81
N THR A 175 13.30 -5.33 -13.92
CA THR A 175 14.21 -6.48 -14.11
C THR A 175 14.30 -6.97 -15.55
N GLY A 176 13.76 -6.21 -16.53
CA GLY A 176 13.87 -6.50 -17.95
C GLY A 176 12.97 -7.64 -18.44
N ARG A 177 11.83 -7.85 -17.78
CA ARG A 177 10.78 -8.84 -18.12
C ARG A 177 9.46 -8.15 -18.48
N PRO A 178 9.44 -7.25 -19.50
CA PRO A 178 8.28 -6.39 -19.77
C PRO A 178 7.00 -7.17 -20.13
N ASP A 179 7.09 -8.24 -20.90
CA ASP A 179 5.91 -9.02 -21.28
C ASP A 179 5.26 -9.72 -20.08
N GLU A 180 6.07 -10.22 -19.15
CA GLU A 180 5.58 -10.78 -17.88
C GLU A 180 4.93 -9.70 -17.03
N GLY A 181 5.55 -8.51 -16.95
CA GLY A 181 4.99 -7.34 -16.26
C GLY A 181 3.62 -6.95 -16.80
N ILE A 182 3.48 -6.87 -18.14
CA ILE A 182 2.21 -6.58 -18.82
C ILE A 182 1.14 -7.64 -18.47
N ALA A 183 1.51 -8.93 -18.48
CA ALA A 183 0.57 -10.00 -18.12
C ALA A 183 0.09 -9.88 -16.68
N LEU A 184 0.98 -9.57 -15.74
CA LEU A 184 0.66 -9.37 -14.33
C LEU A 184 -0.24 -8.14 -14.12
N HIS A 185 0.04 -7.02 -14.79
CA HIS A 185 -0.84 -5.84 -14.74
C HIS A 185 -2.23 -6.10 -15.32
N ARG A 186 -2.33 -6.89 -16.41
CA ARG A 186 -3.64 -7.31 -16.96
C ARG A 186 -4.43 -8.14 -15.95
N ALA A 187 -3.79 -9.13 -15.33
CA ALA A 187 -4.44 -9.98 -14.32
C ALA A 187 -4.92 -9.14 -13.11
N ALA A 188 -4.12 -8.17 -12.64
CA ALA A 188 -4.51 -7.25 -11.58
C ALA A 188 -5.71 -6.39 -11.97
N LEU A 189 -5.72 -5.85 -13.19
CA LEU A 189 -6.81 -5.04 -13.73
C LEU A 189 -8.11 -5.86 -13.83
N ASP A 190 -8.03 -7.09 -14.31
CA ASP A 190 -9.21 -7.97 -14.47
C ASP A 190 -9.89 -8.25 -13.12
N ILE A 191 -9.10 -8.49 -12.07
CA ILE A 191 -9.62 -8.65 -10.71
C ILE A 191 -10.31 -7.36 -10.26
N ARG A 192 -9.64 -6.21 -10.36
CA ARG A 192 -10.19 -4.92 -9.90
C ARG A 192 -11.43 -4.50 -10.67
N ARG A 193 -11.48 -4.72 -11.98
CA ARG A 193 -12.69 -4.46 -12.78
C ARG A 193 -13.89 -5.28 -12.31
N ARG A 194 -13.69 -6.56 -11.99
CA ARG A 194 -14.77 -7.43 -11.50
C ARG A 194 -15.25 -7.06 -10.10
N VAL A 195 -14.32 -6.70 -9.21
CA VAL A 195 -14.63 -6.47 -7.79
C VAL A 195 -15.09 -5.04 -7.53
N LEU A 196 -14.48 -4.05 -8.16
CA LEU A 196 -14.67 -2.63 -7.86
C LEU A 196 -15.43 -1.85 -8.96
N GLY A 197 -15.47 -2.37 -10.19
CA GLY A 197 -16.01 -1.62 -11.33
C GLY A 197 -15.22 -0.33 -11.60
N ASP A 198 -15.94 0.77 -11.80
CA ASP A 198 -15.35 2.12 -11.89
C ASP A 198 -14.91 2.60 -10.51
N HIS A 199 -13.62 2.55 -10.25
CA HIS A 199 -13.01 2.88 -8.97
C HIS A 199 -11.60 3.46 -9.20
N PRO A 200 -11.09 4.36 -8.35
CA PRO A 200 -9.73 4.90 -8.48
C PRO A 200 -8.64 3.83 -8.57
N GLU A 201 -8.76 2.74 -7.82
CA GLU A 201 -7.80 1.63 -7.91
C GLU A 201 -7.85 0.87 -9.24
N THR A 202 -9.03 0.77 -9.85
CA THR A 202 -9.18 0.20 -11.19
C THR A 202 -8.52 1.12 -12.22
N ALA A 203 -8.75 2.43 -12.11
CA ALA A 203 -8.10 3.43 -12.95
C ALA A 203 -6.57 3.40 -12.80
N PHE A 204 -6.08 3.24 -11.57
CA PHE A 204 -4.65 3.09 -11.29
C PHE A 204 -4.06 1.84 -11.99
N SER A 205 -4.74 0.69 -11.94
CA SER A 205 -4.29 -0.51 -12.67
C SER A 205 -4.30 -0.33 -14.19
N MET A 206 -5.29 0.38 -14.74
CA MET A 206 -5.29 0.74 -16.17
C MET A 206 -4.08 1.60 -16.53
N GLY A 207 -3.77 2.59 -15.68
CA GLY A 207 -2.62 3.48 -15.87
C GLY A 207 -1.28 2.73 -15.84
N ASN A 208 -1.10 1.82 -14.88
CA ASN A 208 0.10 0.99 -14.81
C ASN A 208 0.25 0.10 -16.06
N LEU A 209 -0.83 -0.58 -16.46
CA LEU A 209 -0.81 -1.37 -17.70
C LEU A 209 -0.50 -0.51 -18.93
N GLY A 210 -1.10 0.68 -19.04
CA GLY A 210 -0.83 1.60 -20.13
C GLY A 210 0.62 2.08 -20.16
N THR A 211 1.21 2.35 -19.00
CA THR A 211 2.62 2.71 -18.87
C THR A 211 3.54 1.57 -19.26
N ALA A 212 3.28 0.36 -18.79
CA ALA A 212 4.05 -0.83 -19.16
C ALA A 212 3.99 -1.12 -20.68
N LEU A 213 2.81 -0.99 -21.29
CA LEU A 213 2.63 -1.13 -22.74
C LEU A 213 3.42 -0.06 -23.51
N ALA A 214 3.41 1.19 -23.04
CA ALA A 214 4.20 2.26 -23.66
C ALA A 214 5.70 1.99 -23.58
N SER A 215 6.20 1.52 -22.43
CA SER A 215 7.61 1.13 -22.26
C SER A 215 8.02 -0.04 -23.17
N ALA A 216 7.08 -0.91 -23.52
CA ALA A 216 7.27 -2.02 -24.46
C ALA A 216 7.08 -1.62 -25.94
N GLY A 217 6.83 -0.33 -26.25
CA GLY A 217 6.60 0.16 -27.61
C GLY A 217 5.23 -0.18 -28.20
N ARG A 218 4.30 -0.69 -27.40
CA ARG A 218 2.93 -1.05 -27.83
C ARG A 218 2.02 0.18 -27.78
N TRP A 219 2.38 1.19 -28.59
CA TRP A 219 1.86 2.56 -28.48
C TRP A 219 0.34 2.68 -28.57
N ARG A 220 -0.30 1.92 -29.48
CA ARG A 220 -1.76 1.98 -29.66
C ARG A 220 -2.50 1.42 -28.45
N GLU A 221 -2.10 0.23 -27.99
CA GLU A 221 -2.70 -0.37 -26.79
C GLU A 221 -2.46 0.47 -25.54
N ALA A 222 -1.26 1.07 -25.44
CA ALA A 222 -0.92 1.98 -24.35
C ALA A 222 -1.82 3.22 -24.34
N ALA A 223 -2.00 3.87 -25.51
CA ALA A 223 -2.86 5.05 -25.63
C ALA A 223 -4.31 4.73 -25.21
N ASP A 224 -4.88 3.63 -25.73
CA ASP A 224 -6.24 3.20 -25.40
C ASP A 224 -6.40 2.95 -23.89
N MET A 225 -5.40 2.35 -23.24
CA MET A 225 -5.45 2.02 -21.81
C MET A 225 -5.29 3.27 -20.94
N LEU A 226 -4.41 4.19 -21.31
CA LEU A 226 -4.21 5.45 -20.60
C LEU A 226 -5.44 6.38 -20.71
N GLU A 227 -6.10 6.43 -21.87
CA GLU A 227 -7.36 7.15 -22.04
C GLU A 227 -8.46 6.59 -21.14
N GLN A 228 -8.59 5.26 -21.08
CA GLN A 228 -9.54 4.59 -20.18
C GLN A 228 -9.23 4.88 -18.71
N ALA A 229 -7.96 4.90 -18.30
CA ALA A 229 -7.54 5.24 -16.93
C ALA A 229 -7.98 6.66 -16.55
N ILE A 230 -7.65 7.65 -17.40
CA ILE A 230 -8.01 9.05 -17.18
C ILE A 230 -9.54 9.23 -17.11
N ALA A 231 -10.28 8.59 -18.02
CA ALA A 231 -11.73 8.64 -18.04
C ALA A 231 -12.36 7.99 -16.80
N CYS A 232 -11.80 6.86 -16.32
CA CYS A 232 -12.26 6.19 -15.11
C CYS A 232 -12.03 7.07 -13.87
N TYR A 233 -10.85 7.69 -13.73
CA TYR A 233 -10.60 8.67 -12.66
C TYR A 233 -11.60 9.83 -12.68
N ALA A 234 -11.90 10.38 -13.87
CA ALA A 234 -12.86 11.46 -14.01
C ALA A 234 -14.28 11.04 -13.56
N ARG A 235 -14.72 9.82 -13.93
CA ARG A 235 -16.01 9.27 -13.45
C ARG A 235 -16.06 9.10 -11.94
N CYS A 236 -14.91 8.85 -11.30
CA CYS A 236 -14.78 8.77 -9.85
C CYS A 236 -14.65 10.15 -9.15
N GLY A 237 -14.77 11.26 -9.90
CA GLY A 237 -14.64 12.63 -9.36
C GLY A 237 -13.20 13.13 -9.21
N HIS A 238 -12.20 12.40 -9.75
CA HIS A 238 -10.80 12.78 -9.73
C HIS A 238 -10.37 13.32 -11.10
N THR A 239 -10.01 14.60 -11.17
CA THR A 239 -9.64 15.28 -12.43
C THR A 239 -8.18 15.74 -12.49
N GLY A 240 -7.43 15.61 -11.40
CA GLY A 240 -6.03 15.99 -11.25
C GLY A 240 -5.31 15.09 -10.26
N GLY A 241 -4.01 15.31 -10.11
CA GLY A 241 -3.12 14.55 -9.25
C GLY A 241 -1.94 13.94 -10.03
N ASN A 242 -0.88 13.58 -9.32
CA ASN A 242 0.39 13.15 -9.93
C ASN A 242 0.22 11.96 -10.89
N ASP A 243 -0.64 10.99 -10.54
CA ASP A 243 -0.87 9.80 -11.38
C ASP A 243 -1.55 10.19 -12.70
N ILE A 244 -2.63 10.98 -12.62
CA ILE A 244 -3.37 11.42 -13.81
C ILE A 244 -2.49 12.27 -14.73
N GLU A 245 -1.66 13.15 -14.18
CA GLU A 245 -0.72 13.95 -14.95
C GLU A 245 0.37 13.09 -15.59
N GLY A 246 0.84 12.07 -14.87
CA GLY A 246 1.75 11.05 -15.41
C GLY A 246 1.14 10.32 -16.61
N TYR A 247 -0.11 9.88 -16.49
CA TYR A 247 -0.82 9.18 -17.57
C TYR A 247 -1.06 10.10 -18.78
N ARG A 248 -1.37 11.38 -18.57
CA ARG A 248 -1.50 12.36 -19.67
C ARG A 248 -0.18 12.52 -20.43
N ARG A 249 0.95 12.67 -19.72
CA ARG A 249 2.27 12.77 -20.37
C ARG A 249 2.59 11.50 -21.17
N ASN A 250 2.36 10.32 -20.60
CA ASN A 250 2.59 9.06 -21.31
C ASN A 250 1.68 8.91 -22.54
N LEU A 251 0.44 9.37 -22.47
CA LEU A 251 -0.50 9.39 -23.61
C LEU A 251 0.00 10.28 -24.74
N GLU A 252 0.54 11.46 -24.43
CA GLU A 252 1.13 12.35 -25.43
C GLU A 252 2.35 11.70 -26.12
N VAL A 253 3.19 11.01 -25.37
CA VAL A 253 4.32 10.23 -25.92
C VAL A 253 3.81 9.16 -26.89
N CYS A 254 2.79 8.37 -26.50
CA CYS A 254 2.20 7.36 -27.36
C CYS A 254 1.65 7.95 -28.66
N ARG A 255 0.90 9.03 -28.58
CA ARG A 255 0.33 9.72 -29.76
C ARG A 255 1.42 10.26 -30.70
N SER A 256 2.49 10.81 -30.12
CA SER A 256 3.63 11.28 -30.89
C SER A 256 4.39 10.15 -31.60
N ALA A 257 4.52 9.00 -30.96
CA ALA A 257 5.13 7.80 -31.56
C ALA A 257 4.28 7.27 -32.73
N LEU A 258 2.96 7.15 -32.53
CA LEU A 258 2.02 6.70 -33.57
C LEU A 258 1.98 7.65 -34.80
N ALA A 259 2.12 8.95 -34.59
CA ALA A 259 2.19 9.91 -35.69
C ALA A 259 3.43 9.66 -36.58
N ARG A 260 4.59 9.37 -35.95
CA ARG A 260 5.85 9.09 -36.68
C ARG A 260 5.86 7.74 -37.41
N GLU A 261 5.04 6.78 -37.00
CA GLU A 261 4.90 5.50 -37.70
C GLU A 261 4.04 5.62 -38.97
N ASN A 262 3.24 6.70 -39.08
CA ASN A 262 2.35 6.93 -40.23
C ASN A 262 2.94 7.93 -41.26
N ASP A 263 4.09 8.57 -40.95
CA ASP A 263 4.87 9.41 -41.86
C ASP A 263 5.99 8.59 -42.56
#